data_90d77702d26f712e5040293e9456422b
#
_entry.id   90d77702d26f712e5040293e9456422b
#
_cell.length_a   1.000
_cell.length_b   1.000
_cell.length_c   1.000
_cell.angle_alpha   90.00
_cell.angle_beta   90.00
_cell.angle_gamma   90.00
#
_symmetry.space_group_name_H-M   'P 1'
#
loop_
_entity.id
_entity.type
_entity.pdbx_description
1 polymer ?
#
loop_
_entity_poly.entity_id
_entity_poly.type
_entity_poly.pdbx_seq_one_letter_code
_entity_poly.pdbx_strand_id
1 'polypeptide(L)'
;MQEKYEIELSGKAKEDLKKIVIYRKKNLNEPTIARKYAQLINERIRTLKYIPQRYMIIEDNEIKHLNIRRLLIKNYIAFYRIDESKRIVRIERILYGASNWMSNL
;
A
#
# COMPACT_ATOMS: atom_id res chain seq x y z
N MET A 1 -25.74 -6.50 1.17
CA MET A 1 -24.55 -7.36 1.15
C MET A 1 -23.41 -6.63 0.50
N GLN A 2 -22.28 -6.54 1.18
CA GLN A 2 -21.12 -5.85 0.63
C GLN A 2 -20.44 -6.70 -0.44
N GLU A 3 -20.06 -6.06 -1.53
CA GLU A 3 -19.32 -6.73 -2.56
C GLU A 3 -17.84 -6.73 -2.18
N LYS A 4 -17.21 -7.85 -2.45
CA LYS A 4 -15.82 -8.08 -2.10
C LYS A 4 -14.93 -7.82 -3.30
N TYR A 5 -13.88 -7.03 -3.08
CA TYR A 5 -12.87 -6.77 -4.11
C TYR A 5 -11.73 -7.76 -3.97
N GLU A 6 -11.08 -8.06 -5.08
CA GLU A 6 -9.82 -8.80 -5.08
C GLU A 6 -8.67 -7.83 -4.83
N ILE A 7 -7.64 -8.29 -4.12
CA ILE A 7 -6.44 -7.49 -3.86
C ILE A 7 -5.30 -8.01 -4.74
N GLU A 8 -4.64 -7.08 -5.41
CA GLU A 8 -3.52 -7.40 -6.31
C GLU A 8 -2.37 -6.46 -5.98
N LEU A 9 -1.16 -7.00 -5.82
CA LEU A 9 0.03 -6.18 -5.63
C LEU A 9 0.81 -6.10 -6.94
N SER A 10 1.21 -4.88 -7.31
CA SER A 10 2.10 -4.70 -8.45
C SER A 10 3.47 -5.33 -8.16
N GLY A 11 4.27 -5.56 -9.20
CA GLY A 11 5.63 -6.05 -9.01
C GLY A 11 6.44 -5.11 -8.13
N LYS A 12 6.27 -3.79 -8.32
CA LYS A 12 6.95 -2.78 -7.50
C LYS A 12 6.50 -2.82 -6.05
N ALA A 13 5.20 -3.02 -5.80
CA ALA A 13 4.69 -3.11 -4.43
C ALA A 13 5.24 -4.34 -3.71
N LYS A 14 5.35 -5.46 -4.41
CA LYS A 14 5.96 -6.68 -3.86
C LYS A 14 7.42 -6.45 -3.49
N GLU A 15 8.18 -5.76 -4.35
CA GLU A 15 9.56 -5.42 -4.08
C GLU A 15 9.67 -4.44 -2.90
N ASP A 16 8.77 -3.46 -2.84
CA ASP A 16 8.74 -2.50 -1.74
C ASP A 16 8.57 -3.21 -0.41
N LEU A 17 7.62 -4.14 -0.33
CA LEU A 17 7.36 -4.91 0.90
C LEU A 17 8.59 -5.74 1.29
N LYS A 18 9.23 -6.37 0.32
CA LYS A 18 10.43 -7.15 0.53
C LYS A 18 11.57 -6.28 1.09
N LYS A 19 11.75 -5.08 0.53
CA LYS A 19 12.78 -4.14 0.99
C LYS A 19 12.51 -3.66 2.41
N ILE A 20 11.26 -3.42 2.77
CA ILE A 20 10.89 -3.02 4.12
C ILE A 20 11.31 -4.09 5.13
N VAL A 21 11.01 -5.35 4.84
CA VAL A 21 11.36 -6.47 5.72
C VAL A 21 12.86 -6.62 5.84
N ILE A 22 13.58 -6.56 4.71
CA ILE A 22 15.02 -6.71 4.69
C ILE A 22 15.71 -5.58 5.45
N TYR A 23 15.25 -4.34 5.26
CA TYR A 23 15.81 -3.19 5.95
C TYR A 23 15.73 -3.34 7.47
N ARG A 24 14.54 -3.70 7.99
CA ARG A 24 14.34 -3.87 9.42
C ARG A 24 15.14 -5.05 9.98
N LYS A 25 15.23 -6.12 9.19
CA LYS A 25 15.94 -7.33 9.59
C LYS A 25 17.44 -7.13 9.67
N LYS A 26 18.03 -6.47 8.65
CA LYS A 26 19.47 -6.30 8.53
C LYS A 26 19.99 -5.01 9.15
N ASN A 27 19.35 -3.89 8.82
CA ASN A 27 19.88 -2.57 9.20
C ASN A 27 19.48 -2.15 10.59
N LEU A 28 18.30 -2.56 11.06
CA LEU A 28 17.82 -2.25 12.40
C LEU A 28 17.96 -3.42 13.37
N ASN A 29 18.44 -4.57 12.90
CA ASN A 29 18.61 -5.77 13.69
C ASN A 29 17.33 -6.17 14.45
N GLU A 30 16.19 -6.15 13.75
CA GLU A 30 14.87 -6.40 14.33
C GLU A 30 14.12 -7.51 13.60
N PRO A 31 14.62 -8.76 13.60
CA PRO A 31 13.98 -9.83 12.80
C PRO A 31 12.54 -10.14 13.21
N THR A 32 12.22 -10.09 14.50
CA THR A 32 10.87 -10.33 14.98
C THR A 32 9.94 -9.19 14.60
N ILE A 33 10.40 -7.95 14.76
CA ILE A 33 9.64 -6.76 14.42
C ILE A 33 9.42 -6.67 12.91
N ALA A 34 10.43 -7.06 12.12
CA ALA A 34 10.31 -7.09 10.66
C ALA A 34 9.16 -8.00 10.22
N ARG A 35 9.04 -9.18 10.84
CA ARG A 35 7.96 -10.12 10.54
C ARG A 35 6.60 -9.55 10.93
N LYS A 36 6.52 -8.90 12.09
CA LYS A 36 5.28 -8.26 12.55
C LYS A 36 4.87 -7.13 11.63
N TYR A 37 5.83 -6.36 11.09
CA TYR A 37 5.52 -5.30 10.12
C TYR A 37 4.94 -5.86 8.83
N ALA A 38 5.51 -6.95 8.32
CA ALA A 38 4.97 -7.59 7.13
C ALA A 38 3.54 -8.05 7.35
N GLN A 39 3.26 -8.67 8.50
CA GLN A 39 1.91 -9.11 8.85
C GLN A 39 0.95 -7.92 8.95
N LEU A 40 1.36 -6.85 9.62
CA LEU A 40 0.55 -5.66 9.79
C LEU A 40 0.20 -5.04 8.44
N ILE A 41 1.18 -4.89 7.56
CA ILE A 41 0.97 -4.32 6.23
C ILE A 41 -0.03 -5.18 5.46
N ASN A 42 0.16 -6.50 5.46
CA ASN A 42 -0.76 -7.41 4.77
C ASN A 42 -2.17 -7.35 5.34
N GLU A 43 -2.32 -7.30 6.65
CA GLU A 43 -3.64 -7.21 7.30
C GLU A 43 -4.36 -5.91 6.95
N ARG A 44 -3.63 -4.79 6.96
CA ARG A 44 -4.22 -3.49 6.62
C ARG A 44 -4.63 -3.45 5.15
N ILE A 45 -3.81 -3.99 4.26
CA ILE A 45 -4.14 -4.07 2.84
C ILE A 45 -5.39 -4.92 2.62
N ARG A 46 -5.53 -6.02 3.34
CA ARG A 46 -6.71 -6.89 3.21
C ARG A 46 -8.01 -6.19 3.56
N THR A 47 -7.97 -5.19 4.45
CA THR A 47 -9.19 -4.44 4.78
C THR A 47 -9.78 -3.72 3.57
N LEU A 48 -8.98 -3.51 2.54
CA LEU A 48 -9.43 -2.85 1.31
C LEU A 48 -10.37 -3.73 0.46
N LYS A 49 -10.55 -4.99 0.82
CA LYS A 49 -11.54 -5.86 0.16
C LYS A 49 -12.96 -5.33 0.32
N TYR A 50 -13.20 -4.56 1.38
CA TYR A 50 -14.50 -4.01 1.68
C TYR A 50 -14.42 -2.50 1.70
N ILE A 51 -15.23 -1.85 0.86
CA ILE A 51 -15.32 -0.40 0.75
C ILE A 51 -13.92 0.24 0.59
N PRO A 52 -13.17 -0.11 -0.48
CA PRO A 52 -11.85 0.49 -0.71
C PRO A 52 -11.91 1.99 -1.01
N GLN A 53 -13.11 2.52 -1.30
CA GLN A 53 -13.33 3.93 -1.58
C GLN A 53 -13.25 4.82 -0.33
N ARG A 54 -13.18 4.23 0.87
CA ARG A 54 -13.22 5.00 2.12
C ARG A 54 -11.98 5.87 2.38
N TYR A 55 -10.86 5.59 1.72
CA TYR A 55 -9.67 6.42 1.86
C TYR A 55 -9.58 7.42 0.71
N MET A 56 -8.96 8.57 1.00
CA MET A 56 -8.98 9.71 0.08
C MET A 56 -8.07 9.53 -1.12
N ILE A 57 -8.52 10.05 -2.25
CA ILE A 57 -7.69 10.21 -3.44
C ILE A 57 -6.68 11.32 -3.17
N ILE A 58 -5.45 11.15 -3.67
CA ILE A 58 -4.42 12.18 -3.60
C ILE A 58 -4.81 13.30 -4.56
N GLU A 59 -5.03 14.51 -4.01
CA GLU A 59 -5.58 15.64 -4.74
C GLU A 59 -4.53 16.52 -5.42
N ASP A 60 -3.26 16.10 -5.45
CA ASP A 60 -2.22 16.86 -6.12
C ASP A 60 -2.51 17.01 -7.61
N ASN A 61 -2.35 18.23 -8.13
CA ASN A 61 -2.69 18.54 -9.52
C ASN A 61 -1.94 17.71 -10.55
N GLU A 62 -0.75 17.26 -10.23
CA GLU A 62 0.06 16.45 -11.16
C GLU A 62 -0.42 15.02 -11.28
N ILE A 63 -1.01 14.46 -10.20
CA ILE A 63 -1.35 13.05 -10.15
C ILE A 63 -2.82 12.76 -9.84
N LYS A 64 -3.65 13.77 -9.57
CA LYS A 64 -5.05 13.53 -9.20
C LYS A 64 -5.83 12.74 -10.26
N HIS A 65 -5.45 12.91 -11.53
CA HIS A 65 -6.10 12.18 -12.64
C HIS A 65 -5.84 10.68 -12.60
N LEU A 66 -4.84 10.24 -11.84
CA LEU A 66 -4.52 8.82 -11.70
C LEU A 66 -5.43 8.11 -10.70
N ASN A 67 -6.21 8.87 -9.91
CA ASN A 67 -7.12 8.33 -8.90
C ASN A 67 -6.43 7.43 -7.89
N ILE A 68 -5.23 7.82 -7.47
CA ILE A 68 -4.46 7.06 -6.49
C ILE A 68 -4.95 7.40 -5.09
N ARG A 69 -5.24 6.38 -4.30
CA ARG A 69 -5.62 6.52 -2.89
C ARG A 69 -4.47 6.09 -2.01
N ARG A 70 -4.47 6.54 -0.76
CA ARG A 70 -3.41 6.20 0.18
C ARG A 70 -3.97 5.63 1.48
N LEU A 71 -3.38 4.53 1.91
CA LEU A 71 -3.68 3.89 3.19
C LEU A 71 -2.44 3.99 4.07
N LEU A 72 -2.59 4.69 5.21
CA LEU A 72 -1.49 4.84 6.15
C LEU A 72 -1.36 3.57 7.00
N ILE A 73 -0.13 3.05 7.08
CA ILE A 73 0.18 1.85 7.87
C ILE A 73 1.44 2.15 8.67
N LYS A 74 1.28 2.63 9.90
CA LYS A 74 2.39 3.09 10.72
C LYS A 74 3.17 4.19 9.97
N ASN A 75 4.47 3.98 9.72
CA ASN A 75 5.32 4.94 9.02
C ASN A 75 5.31 4.76 7.50
N TYR A 76 4.51 3.83 6.99
CA TYR A 76 4.45 3.52 5.57
C TYR A 76 3.11 3.92 4.99
N ILE A 77 3.09 4.06 3.67
CA ILE A 77 1.86 4.37 2.93
C ILE A 77 1.72 3.36 1.82
N ALA A 78 0.56 2.71 1.76
CA ALA A 78 0.19 1.86 0.62
C ALA A 78 -0.61 2.72 -0.35
N PHE A 79 -0.08 2.89 -1.56
CA PHE A 79 -0.73 3.64 -2.64
C PHE A 79 -1.48 2.66 -3.53
N TYR A 80 -2.76 2.91 -3.76
CA TYR A 80 -3.57 1.94 -4.50
C TYR A 80 -4.57 2.63 -5.42
N ARG A 81 -5.03 1.88 -6.41
CA ARG A 81 -6.07 2.28 -7.35
C ARG A 81 -7.14 1.21 -7.36
N ILE A 82 -8.35 1.63 -7.68
CA ILE A 82 -9.51 0.73 -7.73
C ILE A 82 -9.94 0.59 -9.18
N ASP A 83 -10.00 -0.67 -9.66
CA ASP A 83 -10.63 -0.98 -10.93
C ASP A 83 -12.06 -1.41 -10.62
N GLU A 84 -13.00 -0.49 -10.76
CA GLU A 84 -14.39 -0.74 -10.40
C GLU A 84 -15.05 -1.78 -11.29
N SER A 85 -14.66 -1.83 -12.57
CA SER A 85 -15.27 -2.76 -13.51
C SER A 85 -14.87 -4.20 -13.22
N LYS A 86 -13.63 -4.42 -12.81
CA LYS A 86 -13.12 -5.77 -12.48
C LYS A 86 -13.18 -6.07 -11.00
N ARG A 87 -13.53 -5.10 -10.17
CA ARG A 87 -13.53 -5.21 -8.71
C ARG A 87 -12.18 -5.65 -8.16
N ILE A 88 -11.15 -4.95 -8.62
CA ILE A 88 -9.78 -5.20 -8.20
C ILE A 88 -9.23 -3.95 -7.52
N VAL A 89 -8.62 -4.14 -6.36
CA VAL A 89 -7.81 -3.11 -5.69
C VAL A 89 -6.36 -3.43 -5.99
N ARG A 90 -5.71 -2.55 -6.74
CA ARG A 90 -4.32 -2.75 -7.11
C ARG A 90 -3.42 -1.89 -6.25
N ILE A 91 -2.57 -2.53 -5.47
CA ILE A 91 -1.56 -1.84 -4.66
C ILE A 91 -0.39 -1.51 -5.58
N GLU A 92 -0.19 -0.22 -5.86
CA GLU A 92 0.83 0.24 -6.78
C GLU A 92 2.21 0.32 -6.13
N ARG A 93 2.27 0.89 -4.92
CA ARG A 93 3.52 1.06 -4.17
C ARG A 93 3.26 0.96 -2.67
N ILE A 94 4.32 0.60 -1.91
CA ILE A 94 4.32 0.67 -0.45
C ILE A 94 5.60 1.40 -0.06
N LEU A 95 5.47 2.66 0.35
CA LEU A 95 6.63 3.54 0.54
C LEU A 95 6.65 4.13 1.94
N TYR A 96 7.86 4.48 2.41
CA TYR A 96 8.02 5.18 3.66
C TYR A 96 7.39 6.56 3.56
N GLY A 97 6.53 6.91 4.53
CA GLY A 97 5.74 8.14 4.47
C GLY A 97 6.57 9.42 4.47
N ALA A 98 7.76 9.38 5.09
CA ALA A 98 8.64 10.54 5.12
C ALA A 98 9.55 10.66 3.89
N SER A 99 9.46 9.71 2.94
CA SER A 99 10.25 9.78 1.71
C SER A 99 9.60 10.71 0.69
N ASN A 100 10.35 11.04 -0.37
CA ASN A 100 9.79 11.79 -1.50
C ASN A 100 9.00 10.83 -2.40
N TRP A 101 7.86 10.34 -1.88
CA TRP A 101 7.09 9.29 -2.54
C TRP A 101 6.43 9.75 -3.85
N MET A 102 6.17 11.05 -3.99
CA MET A 102 5.49 11.55 -5.20
C MET A 102 6.30 11.24 -6.46
N SER A 103 7.62 11.32 -6.40
CA SER A 103 8.47 11.03 -7.56
C SER A 103 8.49 9.53 -7.91
N ASN A 104 7.95 8.67 -7.06
CA ASN A 104 7.92 7.22 -7.27
C ASN A 104 6.54 6.69 -7.70
N LEU A 105 5.58 7.58 -7.85
CA LEU A 105 4.23 7.18 -8.26
C LEU A 105 4.03 7.20 -9.77
#